data_75ecb02adffd00d836c2d948b64e9475
#
_entry.id   75ecb02adffd00d836c2d948b64e9475
#
_cell.length_a   1.000
_cell.length_b   1.000
_cell.length_c   1.000
_cell.angle_alpha   90.00
_cell.angle_beta   90.00
_cell.angle_gamma   90.00
#
_symmetry.space_group_name_H-M   'P 1'
#
loop_
_entity.id
_entity.type
_entity.pdbx_description
1 polymer ?
#
loop_
_entity_poly.entity_id
_entity_poly.type
_entity_poly.pdbx_seq_one_letter_code
_entity_poly.pdbx_strand_id
1 'polypeptide(L)'
;PVTKEEKKWLPADTGILKMLYVPVASKVSNESEATEVGISASLILSGTDRRSLHRPEVCLRAQGWRIAGKEVVDVSVGDQKLSVTDFTIVRKLNEKDGTIRNIRAHYFYWWIGAKRSTPSDFERILFTVLDNMFKNINNRWGYPSVMVYAELEEGMTPEEVENSDEKARERALNFVQQYAPMFQKSLGAIEDE
;
A
#
# COMPACT_ATOMS: atom_id res chain seq x y z
N PRO A 1 -7.36 10.79 7.94
CA PRO A 1 -6.56 11.23 9.10
C PRO A 1 -5.94 10.03 9.82
N VAL A 2 -4.75 10.23 10.41
CA VAL A 2 -4.09 9.20 11.24
C VAL A 2 -4.88 9.06 12.55
N THR A 3 -5.30 7.84 12.88
CA THR A 3 -6.09 7.59 14.09
C THR A 3 -5.25 7.69 15.36
N LYS A 4 -5.89 7.91 16.52
CA LYS A 4 -5.20 7.94 17.82
C LYS A 4 -4.56 6.58 18.15
N GLU A 5 -5.16 5.49 17.71
CA GLU A 5 -4.65 4.14 17.90
C GLU A 5 -3.39 3.89 17.08
N GLU A 6 -3.38 4.28 15.81
CA GLU A 6 -2.18 4.18 14.97
C GLU A 6 -1.00 4.97 15.54
N LYS A 7 -1.25 6.16 16.07
CA LYS A 7 -0.21 6.97 16.75
C LYS A 7 0.34 6.30 18.02
N LYS A 8 -0.45 5.48 18.70
CA LYS A 8 -0.03 4.78 19.92
C LYS A 8 0.90 3.61 19.63
N TRP A 9 0.75 2.97 18.46
CA TRP A 9 1.53 1.80 18.08
C TRP A 9 2.81 2.12 17.31
N LEU A 10 2.95 3.36 16.86
CA LEU A 10 4.11 3.80 16.11
C LEU A 10 5.05 4.64 16.98
N PRO A 11 6.37 4.45 16.85
CA PRO A 11 7.35 5.30 17.53
C PRO A 11 7.11 6.79 17.24
N ALA A 12 7.44 7.63 18.21
CA ALA A 12 7.17 9.07 18.14
C ALA A 12 7.86 9.80 16.97
N ASP A 13 8.92 9.21 16.43
CA ASP A 13 9.71 9.72 15.31
C ASP A 13 9.29 9.14 13.93
N THR A 14 8.19 8.38 13.88
CA THR A 14 7.63 7.84 12.63
C THR A 14 6.78 8.89 11.94
N GLY A 15 7.15 9.25 10.71
CA GLY A 15 6.34 10.12 9.85
C GLY A 15 5.23 9.32 9.17
N ILE A 16 3.98 9.80 9.24
CA ILE A 16 2.84 9.20 8.53
C ILE A 16 2.09 10.27 7.78
N LEU A 17 1.88 10.04 6.49
CA LEU A 17 0.98 10.80 5.64
C LEU A 17 -0.10 9.85 5.10
N LYS A 18 -1.37 10.24 5.24
CA LYS A 18 -2.51 9.51 4.67
C LYS A 18 -3.38 10.46 3.87
N MET A 19 -3.75 10.04 2.68
CA MET A 19 -4.62 10.77 1.77
C MET A 19 -5.68 9.82 1.20
N LEU A 20 -6.86 10.37 0.97
CA LEU A 20 -7.94 9.71 0.28
C LEU A 20 -8.26 10.53 -0.98
N TYR A 21 -8.12 9.91 -2.13
CA TYR A 21 -8.43 10.49 -3.43
C TYR A 21 -9.78 9.96 -3.89
N VAL A 22 -10.76 10.83 -4.02
CA VAL A 22 -12.11 10.49 -4.45
C VAL A 22 -12.34 11.07 -5.82
N PRO A 23 -12.92 10.32 -6.78
CA PRO A 23 -13.26 10.86 -8.08
C PRO A 23 -14.20 12.07 -7.96
N VAL A 24 -13.92 13.16 -8.68
CA VAL A 24 -14.69 14.41 -8.61
C VAL A 24 -16.17 14.20 -8.95
N ALA A 25 -16.48 13.25 -9.82
CA ALA A 25 -17.84 12.92 -10.23
C ALA A 25 -18.60 12.05 -9.20
N SER A 26 -17.94 11.53 -8.17
CA SER A 26 -18.56 10.66 -7.19
C SER A 26 -19.41 11.46 -6.21
N LYS A 27 -20.69 11.10 -6.09
CA LYS A 27 -21.59 11.60 -5.06
C LYS A 27 -21.40 10.73 -3.82
N VAL A 28 -20.54 11.17 -2.91
CA VAL A 28 -20.29 10.47 -1.64
C VAL A 28 -20.91 11.26 -0.50
N SER A 29 -21.63 10.57 0.36
CA SER A 29 -22.37 11.19 1.48
C SER A 29 -21.56 11.16 2.78
N ASN A 30 -20.58 10.25 2.88
CA ASN A 30 -19.80 10.06 4.11
C ASN A 30 -18.40 9.49 3.81
N GLU A 31 -17.52 9.45 4.84
CA GLU A 31 -16.13 8.99 4.73
C GLU A 31 -16.06 7.48 4.37
N SER A 32 -17.03 6.67 4.75
CA SER A 32 -17.05 5.25 4.42
C SER A 32 -17.26 5.02 2.93
N GLU A 33 -18.28 5.66 2.34
CA GLU A 33 -18.51 5.62 0.88
C GLU A 33 -17.33 6.21 0.11
N ALA A 34 -16.76 7.32 0.59
CA ALA A 34 -15.57 7.91 -0.02
C ALA A 34 -14.39 6.92 -0.05
N THR A 35 -14.24 6.12 1.01
CA THR A 35 -13.19 5.11 1.09
C THR A 35 -13.42 3.96 0.11
N GLU A 36 -14.67 3.53 -0.07
CA GLU A 36 -15.01 2.42 -0.97
C GLU A 36 -14.82 2.78 -2.45
N VAL A 37 -15.20 4.00 -2.87
CA VAL A 37 -15.04 4.44 -4.26
C VAL A 37 -13.68 5.09 -4.53
N GLY A 38 -12.97 5.47 -3.49
CA GLY A 38 -11.72 6.21 -3.57
C GLY A 38 -10.47 5.35 -3.62
N ILE A 39 -9.34 6.04 -3.69
CA ILE A 39 -8.01 5.46 -3.56
C ILE A 39 -7.40 5.95 -2.26
N SER A 40 -7.15 5.04 -1.34
CA SER A 40 -6.45 5.34 -0.09
C SER A 40 -4.95 5.22 -0.30
N ALA A 41 -4.23 6.33 -0.19
CA ALA A 41 -2.77 6.35 -0.27
C ALA A 41 -2.17 6.69 1.09
N SER A 42 -1.09 6.02 1.46
CA SER A 42 -0.32 6.36 2.65
C SER A 42 1.19 6.28 2.39
N LEU A 43 1.93 7.11 3.11
CA LEU A 43 3.38 7.07 3.16
C LEU A 43 3.80 6.99 4.62
N ILE A 44 4.55 5.96 4.95
CA ILE A 44 5.10 5.75 6.29
C ILE A 44 6.62 5.85 6.20
N LEU A 45 7.20 6.75 6.97
CA LEU A 45 8.64 6.97 7.03
C LEU A 45 9.16 6.48 8.38
N SER A 46 10.17 5.60 8.36
CA SER A 46 10.81 5.17 9.60
C SER A 46 11.51 6.32 10.30
N GLY A 47 11.39 6.33 11.60
CA GLY A 47 12.28 7.10 12.45
C GLY A 47 13.66 6.46 12.57
N THR A 48 14.36 6.79 13.65
CA THR A 48 15.68 6.25 13.99
C THR A 48 15.61 4.80 14.46
N ASP A 49 14.47 4.38 15.04
CA ASP A 49 14.27 3.00 15.47
C ASP A 49 13.83 2.12 14.31
N ARG A 50 14.64 1.12 13.98
CA ARG A 50 14.35 0.11 12.93
C ARG A 50 13.08 -0.70 13.20
N ARG A 51 12.59 -0.74 14.44
CA ARG A 51 11.35 -1.43 14.83
C ARG A 51 10.09 -0.67 14.41
N SER A 52 10.23 0.59 13.98
CA SER A 52 9.10 1.44 13.58
C SER A 52 8.41 1.01 12.28
N LEU A 53 9.07 0.20 11.47
CA LEU A 53 8.47 -0.29 10.22
C LEU A 53 7.97 -1.73 10.39
N HIS A 54 6.72 -1.87 10.76
CA HIS A 54 6.04 -3.16 10.70
C HIS A 54 5.78 -3.55 9.24
N ARG A 55 5.93 -4.84 8.95
CA ARG A 55 5.57 -5.37 7.63
C ARG A 55 4.08 -5.15 7.37
N PRO A 56 3.69 -4.73 6.17
CA PRO A 56 2.28 -4.51 5.81
C PRO A 56 1.38 -5.70 6.15
N GLU A 57 1.87 -6.93 5.99
CA GLU A 57 1.13 -8.16 6.31
C GLU A 57 0.66 -8.21 7.79
N VAL A 58 1.48 -7.71 8.71
CA VAL A 58 1.14 -7.68 10.14
C VAL A 58 0.03 -6.66 10.39
N CYS A 59 0.17 -5.46 9.80
CA CYS A 59 -0.82 -4.40 9.96
C CYS A 59 -2.17 -4.77 9.34
N LEU A 60 -2.18 -5.37 8.16
CA LEU A 60 -3.40 -5.82 7.48
C LEU A 60 -4.13 -6.88 8.30
N ARG A 61 -3.41 -7.88 8.81
CA ARG A 61 -4.01 -8.92 9.66
C ARG A 61 -4.57 -8.35 10.97
N ALA A 62 -3.87 -7.41 11.60
CA ALA A 62 -4.35 -6.73 12.80
C ALA A 62 -5.63 -5.92 12.56
N GLN A 63 -5.84 -5.45 11.33
CA GLN A 63 -7.06 -4.76 10.88
C GLN A 63 -8.17 -5.72 10.41
N GLY A 64 -7.99 -7.03 10.57
CA GLY A 64 -8.98 -8.05 10.20
C GLY A 64 -8.95 -8.46 8.72
N TRP A 65 -7.94 -8.05 7.96
CA TRP A 65 -7.75 -8.48 6.58
C TRP A 65 -7.10 -9.86 6.49
N ARG A 66 -7.58 -10.68 5.57
CA ARG A 66 -6.93 -11.92 5.14
C ARG A 66 -6.28 -11.67 3.79
N ILE A 67 -5.02 -12.02 3.67
CA ILE A 67 -4.29 -11.98 2.39
C ILE A 67 -4.69 -13.22 1.59
N ALA A 68 -5.34 -13.01 0.46
CA ALA A 68 -5.80 -14.05 -0.45
C ALA A 68 -4.80 -14.31 -1.58
N GLY A 69 -4.04 -13.29 -1.99
CA GLY A 69 -3.01 -13.37 -3.02
C GLY A 69 -1.85 -12.43 -2.74
N LYS A 70 -0.68 -12.74 -3.32
CA LYS A 70 0.51 -11.90 -3.29
C LYS A 70 1.24 -12.03 -4.61
N GLU A 71 1.49 -10.90 -5.26
CA GLU A 71 2.26 -10.81 -6.50
C GLU A 71 3.26 -9.67 -6.42
N VAL A 72 4.30 -9.72 -7.23
CA VAL A 72 5.19 -8.59 -7.51
C VAL A 72 4.91 -8.15 -8.94
N VAL A 73 4.61 -6.86 -9.10
CA VAL A 73 4.21 -6.26 -10.37
C VAL A 73 5.15 -5.13 -10.70
N ASP A 74 5.59 -5.07 -11.96
CA ASP A 74 6.38 -3.97 -12.48
C ASP A 74 5.47 -2.89 -13.05
N VAL A 75 5.59 -1.69 -12.53
CA VAL A 75 4.88 -0.48 -12.98
C VAL A 75 5.85 0.39 -13.78
N SER A 76 5.49 0.71 -15.02
CA SER A 76 6.28 1.64 -15.85
C SER A 76 6.02 3.07 -15.39
N VAL A 77 7.08 3.79 -15.02
CA VAL A 77 7.01 5.19 -14.58
C VAL A 77 8.02 5.99 -15.41
N GLY A 78 7.54 6.65 -16.45
CA GLY A 78 8.42 7.21 -17.49
C GLY A 78 9.25 6.11 -18.14
N ASP A 79 10.57 6.31 -18.19
CA ASP A 79 11.53 5.34 -18.75
C ASP A 79 12.03 4.32 -17.71
N GLN A 80 11.54 4.38 -16.49
CA GLN A 80 11.96 3.50 -15.39
C GLN A 80 10.88 2.49 -15.02
N LYS A 81 11.30 1.39 -14.39
CA LYS A 81 10.41 0.38 -13.81
C LYS A 81 10.43 0.47 -12.30
N LEU A 82 9.26 0.46 -11.70
CA LEU A 82 9.05 0.35 -10.26
C LEU A 82 8.40 -0.99 -9.94
N SER A 83 9.12 -1.87 -9.25
CA SER A 83 8.53 -3.12 -8.77
C SER A 83 7.79 -2.89 -7.45
N VAL A 84 6.53 -3.28 -7.39
CA VAL A 84 5.65 -3.14 -6.22
C VAL A 84 5.06 -4.49 -5.84
N THR A 85 4.78 -4.69 -4.56
CA THR A 85 4.02 -5.85 -4.10
C THR A 85 2.54 -5.53 -4.11
N ASP A 86 1.74 -6.36 -4.77
CA ASP A 86 0.29 -6.36 -4.75
C ASP A 86 -0.23 -7.46 -3.82
N PHE A 87 -1.01 -7.11 -2.82
CA PHE A 87 -1.80 -8.03 -2.02
C PHE A 87 -3.26 -7.95 -2.42
N THR A 88 -3.81 -9.07 -2.87
CA THR A 88 -5.27 -9.24 -2.87
C THR A 88 -5.71 -9.56 -1.45
N ILE A 89 -6.50 -8.67 -0.86
CA ILE A 89 -6.96 -8.80 0.52
C ILE A 89 -8.48 -8.88 0.59
N VAL A 90 -8.98 -9.69 1.53
CA VAL A 90 -10.41 -9.90 1.73
C VAL A 90 -10.77 -9.79 3.20
N ARG A 91 -11.96 -9.27 3.47
CA ARG A 91 -12.50 -9.15 4.81
C ARG A 91 -14.02 -9.35 4.78
N LYS A 92 -14.57 -9.94 5.84
CA LYS A 92 -16.01 -9.98 6.09
C LYS A 92 -16.40 -8.84 7.01
N LEU A 93 -17.41 -8.09 6.62
CA LEU A 93 -18.00 -7.03 7.42
C LEU A 93 -19.40 -7.46 7.84
N ASN A 94 -19.67 -7.41 9.14
CA ASN A 94 -21.01 -7.62 9.66
C ASN A 94 -21.73 -6.27 9.61
N GLU A 95 -22.76 -6.17 8.79
CA GLU A 95 -23.60 -4.97 8.69
C GLU A 95 -24.56 -4.89 9.89
N LYS A 96 -25.10 -3.71 10.13
CA LYS A 96 -26.00 -3.45 11.28
C LYS A 96 -27.31 -4.24 11.22
N ASP A 97 -27.74 -4.63 10.03
CA ASP A 97 -28.93 -5.44 9.77
C ASP A 97 -28.70 -6.95 9.93
N GLY A 98 -27.47 -7.35 10.29
CA GLY A 98 -27.07 -8.75 10.45
C GLY A 98 -26.57 -9.42 9.17
N THR A 99 -26.56 -8.73 8.03
CA THR A 99 -26.00 -9.25 6.78
C THR A 99 -24.46 -9.28 6.85
N ILE A 100 -23.84 -10.19 6.09
CA ILE A 100 -22.40 -10.31 5.98
C ILE A 100 -21.97 -9.88 4.58
N ARG A 101 -21.31 -8.73 4.49
CA ARG A 101 -20.74 -8.25 3.24
C ARG A 101 -19.28 -8.71 3.11
N ASN A 102 -18.94 -9.32 1.98
CA ASN A 102 -17.57 -9.63 1.64
C ASN A 102 -16.93 -8.40 1.00
N ILE A 103 -15.81 -7.98 1.54
CA ILE A 103 -15.03 -6.87 1.00
C ILE A 103 -13.74 -7.44 0.40
N ARG A 104 -13.41 -7.00 -0.79
CA ARG A 104 -12.18 -7.33 -1.50
C ARG A 104 -11.46 -6.05 -1.92
N ALA A 105 -10.14 -6.03 -1.81
CA ALA A 105 -9.34 -4.87 -2.18
C ALA A 105 -7.96 -5.30 -2.65
N HIS A 106 -7.32 -4.44 -3.42
CA HIS A 106 -5.91 -4.51 -3.73
C HIS A 106 -5.13 -3.56 -2.84
N TYR A 107 -4.03 -4.05 -2.27
CA TYR A 107 -3.13 -3.29 -1.43
C TYR A 107 -1.73 -3.36 -2.01
N PHE A 108 -1.31 -2.27 -2.68
CA PHE A 108 0.01 -2.13 -3.26
C PHE A 108 0.95 -1.48 -2.27
N TYR A 109 2.18 -1.97 -2.21
CA TYR A 109 3.23 -1.32 -1.43
C TYR A 109 4.62 -1.62 -1.98
N TRP A 110 5.56 -0.78 -1.64
CA TRP A 110 6.98 -0.98 -1.91
C TRP A 110 7.81 -0.25 -0.85
N TRP A 111 9.08 -0.60 -0.76
CA TRP A 111 10.01 0.03 0.15
C TRP A 111 10.82 1.08 -0.58
N ILE A 112 11.00 2.27 0.03
CA ILE A 112 11.84 3.36 -0.47
C ILE A 112 12.99 3.58 0.50
N GLY A 113 14.22 3.46 -0.02
CA GLY A 113 15.44 3.92 0.63
C GLY A 113 15.94 5.23 0.01
N ALA A 114 17.09 5.70 0.44
CA ALA A 114 17.66 6.97 -0.05
C ALA A 114 18.04 6.93 -1.55
N LYS A 115 18.47 5.77 -2.06
CA LYS A 115 18.97 5.61 -3.42
C LYS A 115 18.29 4.49 -4.21
N ARG A 116 17.44 3.71 -3.60
CA ARG A 116 16.84 2.52 -4.22
C ARG A 116 15.46 2.23 -3.67
N SER A 117 14.67 1.47 -4.42
CA SER A 117 13.39 0.91 -3.97
C SER A 117 13.35 -0.59 -4.20
N THR A 118 12.50 -1.28 -3.43
CA THR A 118 12.32 -2.73 -3.58
C THR A 118 10.92 -3.14 -3.12
N PRO A 119 10.26 -4.12 -3.76
CA PRO A 119 9.01 -4.71 -3.29
C PRO A 119 9.24 -5.68 -2.11
N SER A 120 10.49 -6.09 -1.87
CA SER A 120 10.87 -7.17 -0.96
C SER A 120 11.35 -6.65 0.40
N ASP A 121 10.71 -7.12 1.48
CA ASP A 121 11.19 -6.85 2.84
C ASP A 121 12.55 -7.51 3.11
N PHE A 122 12.80 -8.68 2.51
CA PHE A 122 14.08 -9.35 2.63
C PHE A 122 15.22 -8.54 1.99
N GLU A 123 15.03 -8.05 0.77
CA GLU A 123 16.01 -7.20 0.10
C GLU A 123 16.26 -5.90 0.86
N ARG A 124 15.20 -5.27 1.38
CA ARG A 124 15.32 -4.10 2.25
C ARG A 124 16.25 -4.37 3.44
N ILE A 125 16.07 -5.51 4.11
CA ILE A 125 16.91 -5.91 5.25
C ILE A 125 18.35 -6.16 4.78
N LEU A 126 18.52 -6.90 3.69
CA LEU A 126 19.82 -7.21 3.12
C LEU A 126 20.59 -5.93 2.75
N PHE A 127 19.95 -5.02 2.03
CA PHE A 127 20.54 -3.72 1.69
C PHE A 127 20.93 -2.91 2.93
N THR A 128 20.09 -2.94 3.97
CA THR A 128 20.41 -2.25 5.23
C THR A 128 21.65 -2.83 5.89
N VAL A 129 21.80 -4.16 5.91
CA VAL A 129 22.95 -4.84 6.50
C VAL A 129 24.23 -4.52 5.69
N LEU A 130 24.16 -4.65 4.37
CA LEU A 130 25.30 -4.40 3.48
C LEU A 130 25.78 -2.94 3.55
N ASP A 131 24.85 -1.99 3.48
CA ASP A 131 25.21 -0.56 3.55
C ASP A 131 25.77 -0.19 4.93
N ASN A 132 25.30 -0.83 5.99
CA ASN A 132 25.86 -0.62 7.33
C ASN A 132 27.27 -1.21 7.46
N MET A 133 27.48 -2.46 6.98
CA MET A 133 28.78 -3.14 7.09
C MET A 133 29.87 -2.50 6.23
N PHE A 134 29.55 -2.15 4.99
CA PHE A 134 30.55 -1.74 4.01
C PHE A 134 30.66 -0.23 3.84
N LYS A 135 29.58 0.52 4.09
CA LYS A 135 29.51 1.97 3.86
C LYS A 135 29.31 2.78 5.14
N ASN A 136 29.12 2.13 6.29
CA ASN A 136 28.75 2.77 7.56
C ASN A 136 27.53 3.70 7.44
N ILE A 137 26.56 3.32 6.57
CA ILE A 137 25.35 4.08 6.31
C ILE A 137 24.20 3.42 7.05
N ASN A 138 23.51 4.19 7.90
CA ASN A 138 22.26 3.76 8.52
C ASN A 138 21.08 4.19 7.64
N ASN A 139 20.66 3.30 6.75
CA ASN A 139 19.53 3.56 5.85
C ASN A 139 18.23 3.74 6.61
N ARG A 140 17.56 4.85 6.34
CA ARG A 140 16.15 5.05 6.71
C ARG A 140 15.29 4.61 5.54
N TRP A 141 14.29 3.80 5.86
CA TRP A 141 13.33 3.32 4.88
C TRP A 141 11.96 3.92 5.15
N GLY A 142 11.24 4.10 4.09
CA GLY A 142 9.82 4.37 4.14
C GLY A 142 9.07 3.37 3.28
N TYR A 143 7.75 3.33 3.41
CA TYR A 143 6.95 2.64 2.42
C TYR A 143 5.68 3.42 2.09
N PRO A 144 5.48 3.71 0.81
CA PRO A 144 4.18 4.08 0.29
C PRO A 144 3.28 2.85 0.24
N SER A 145 1.99 3.08 0.39
CA SER A 145 0.98 2.08 0.09
C SER A 145 -0.24 2.71 -0.55
N VAL A 146 -0.88 1.94 -1.42
CA VAL A 146 -2.08 2.32 -2.15
C VAL A 146 -3.10 1.20 -1.99
N MET A 147 -4.32 1.54 -1.58
CA MET A 147 -5.40 0.59 -1.38
C MET A 147 -6.62 1.02 -2.19
N VAL A 148 -7.15 0.10 -2.97
CA VAL A 148 -8.36 0.29 -3.81
C VAL A 148 -9.29 -0.90 -3.59
N TYR A 149 -10.55 -0.59 -3.35
CA TYR A 149 -11.59 -1.59 -3.16
C TYR A 149 -12.17 -2.03 -4.50
N ALA A 150 -12.46 -3.33 -4.63
CA ALA A 150 -13.30 -3.84 -5.70
C ALA A 150 -14.76 -3.51 -5.36
N GLU A 151 -15.50 -3.04 -6.36
CA GLU A 151 -16.91 -2.71 -6.23
C GLU A 151 -17.71 -4.02 -6.31
N LEU A 152 -18.08 -4.59 -5.15
CA LEU A 152 -18.82 -5.85 -5.07
C LEU A 152 -20.25 -5.58 -4.63
N GLU A 153 -21.22 -6.07 -5.42
CA GLU A 153 -22.65 -6.03 -5.12
C GLU A 153 -23.15 -7.43 -4.82
N GLU A 154 -24.29 -7.51 -4.11
CA GLU A 154 -24.94 -8.77 -3.82
C GLU A 154 -25.52 -9.39 -5.11
N GLY A 155 -25.27 -10.67 -5.32
CA GLY A 155 -25.76 -11.40 -6.51
C GLY A 155 -24.85 -11.36 -7.73
N MET A 156 -23.68 -10.71 -7.65
CA MET A 156 -22.70 -10.77 -8.73
C MET A 156 -22.26 -12.19 -9.05
N THR A 157 -22.13 -12.48 -10.33
CA THR A 157 -21.52 -13.72 -10.83
C THR A 157 -20.02 -13.74 -10.56
N PRO A 158 -19.36 -14.91 -10.56
CA PRO A 158 -17.89 -14.99 -10.42
C PRO A 158 -17.14 -14.14 -11.45
N GLU A 159 -17.63 -14.07 -12.69
CA GLU A 159 -17.03 -13.27 -13.77
C GLU A 159 -17.14 -11.75 -13.49
N GLU A 160 -18.28 -11.29 -12.98
CA GLU A 160 -18.48 -9.88 -12.59
C GLU A 160 -17.59 -9.50 -11.42
N VAL A 161 -17.41 -10.39 -10.45
CA VAL A 161 -16.50 -10.19 -9.32
C VAL A 161 -15.06 -10.09 -9.81
N GLU A 162 -14.61 -10.96 -10.72
CA GLU A 162 -13.26 -10.94 -11.29
C GLU A 162 -13.02 -9.66 -12.09
N ASN A 163 -13.98 -9.22 -12.90
CA ASN A 163 -13.90 -7.98 -13.67
C ASN A 163 -13.83 -6.74 -12.74
N SER A 164 -14.60 -6.71 -11.65
CA SER A 164 -14.54 -5.64 -10.66
C SER A 164 -13.18 -5.60 -9.94
N ASP A 165 -12.63 -6.77 -9.61
CA ASP A 165 -11.32 -6.92 -8.99
C ASP A 165 -10.21 -6.41 -9.91
N GLU A 166 -10.23 -6.78 -11.20
CA GLU A 166 -9.26 -6.33 -12.19
C GLU A 166 -9.34 -4.82 -12.41
N LYS A 167 -10.52 -4.24 -12.47
CA LYS A 167 -10.70 -2.78 -12.54
C LYS A 167 -10.13 -2.06 -11.33
N ALA A 168 -10.32 -2.60 -10.13
CA ALA A 168 -9.74 -2.05 -8.90
C ALA A 168 -8.20 -2.11 -8.96
N ARG A 169 -7.67 -3.21 -9.43
CA ARG A 169 -6.22 -3.42 -9.63
C ARG A 169 -5.64 -2.42 -10.64
N GLU A 170 -6.28 -2.25 -11.78
CA GLU A 170 -5.86 -1.27 -12.80
C GLU A 170 -5.89 0.17 -12.28
N ARG A 171 -6.94 0.55 -11.54
CA ARG A 171 -7.03 1.87 -10.90
C ARG A 171 -5.87 2.11 -9.95
N ALA A 172 -5.49 1.11 -9.16
CA ALA A 172 -4.36 1.21 -8.24
C ALA A 172 -3.03 1.33 -8.99
N LEU A 173 -2.81 0.53 -10.04
CA LEU A 173 -1.60 0.59 -10.89
C LEU A 173 -1.46 1.94 -11.58
N ASN A 174 -2.53 2.46 -12.18
CA ASN A 174 -2.55 3.77 -12.79
C ASN A 174 -2.24 4.89 -11.78
N PHE A 175 -2.75 4.77 -10.56
CA PHE A 175 -2.44 5.70 -9.50
C PHE A 175 -0.95 5.62 -9.10
N VAL A 176 -0.40 4.42 -8.91
CA VAL A 176 1.03 4.24 -8.62
C VAL A 176 1.90 4.83 -9.71
N GLN A 177 1.57 4.58 -10.98
CA GLN A 177 2.30 5.11 -12.13
C GLN A 177 2.37 6.65 -12.14
N GLN A 178 1.26 7.30 -11.82
CA GLN A 178 1.17 8.76 -11.85
C GLN A 178 1.81 9.43 -10.64
N TYR A 179 1.69 8.82 -9.45
CA TYR A 179 2.04 9.47 -8.19
C TYR A 179 3.31 8.96 -7.52
N ALA A 180 3.84 7.79 -7.92
CA ALA A 180 5.11 7.31 -7.38
C ALA A 180 6.27 8.33 -7.51
N PRO A 181 6.41 9.07 -8.62
CA PRO A 181 7.44 10.11 -8.76
C PRO A 181 7.34 11.25 -7.74
N MET A 182 6.15 11.46 -7.16
CA MET A 182 5.96 12.47 -6.12
C MET A 182 6.48 12.03 -4.75
N PHE A 183 6.60 10.72 -4.53
CA PHE A 183 7.04 10.16 -3.25
C PHE A 183 8.54 9.90 -3.21
N GLN A 184 9.16 9.67 -4.37
CA GLN A 184 10.56 9.25 -4.46
C GLN A 184 11.23 9.78 -5.73
N LYS A 185 12.54 10.03 -5.62
CA LYS A 185 13.35 10.51 -6.75
C LYS A 185 13.94 9.36 -7.56
N SER A 186 14.20 8.21 -6.94
CA SER A 186 14.77 7.02 -7.57
C SER A 186 13.73 5.90 -7.56
N LEU A 187 13.42 5.35 -8.74
CA LEU A 187 12.38 4.34 -8.93
C LEU A 187 12.91 2.91 -9.00
N GLY A 188 14.20 2.73 -9.20
CA GLY A 188 14.84 1.42 -9.31
C GLY A 188 16.06 1.26 -8.42
N ALA A 189 16.69 0.08 -8.48
CA ALA A 189 18.04 -0.09 -7.99
C ALA A 189 18.95 0.78 -8.87
N ILE A 190 19.69 1.71 -8.28
CA ILE A 190 20.75 2.40 -9.01
C ILE A 190 21.85 1.36 -9.22
N GLU A 191 22.18 1.05 -10.47
CA GLU A 191 23.42 0.35 -10.79
C GLU A 191 24.54 1.20 -10.21
N ASP A 192 25.34 0.60 -9.32
CA ASP A 192 26.49 1.27 -8.71
C ASP A 192 27.49 1.60 -9.84
N GLU A 193 27.71 2.89 -10.10
CA GLU A 193 28.91 3.37 -10.81
C GLU A 193 30.15 3.27 -9.95
#